data_a19a103ad3899f93193fc8b2c3123b49
#
_entry.id   a19a103ad3899f93193fc8b2c3123b49
#
_cell.length_a   1.000
_cell.length_b   1.000
_cell.length_c   1.000
_cell.angle_alpha   90.00
_cell.angle_beta   90.00
_cell.angle_gamma   90.00
#
_symmetry.space_group_name_H-M   'P 1'
#
loop_
_entity.id
_entity.type
_entity.pdbx_description
1 polymer ?
#
loop_
_entity_poly.entity_id
_entity_poly.type
_entity_poly.pdbx_seq_one_letter_code
_entity_poly.pdbx_strand_id
1 'polypeptide(L)'
;MKQIKFFTVSIIAILTLSSCGHTIPARESILDNITTLEDSLYLDLPQSPRLCDAMDIEKRFVDIGDSKLYCEIEGSGTPLVLINGGPGDSHHIFHPWLSELSKGFQVIYYDQRGCGLSDYTPGPGYSFEQAVEDLEKLRISLKIDKWIVAGHSFGGGLAQYYTIKYPQHVLGQVLIGSVPMMDIEEFRAGRAQEYYSEEESEKIAELRAMAIARKISMAQYLFNKDINGGWKRGSFYKPTRERMAQNGLYDFVADPLYTSDWAVYSFKDAFLECPVPTLILEGKYDLIWKADKPALMAKYHPNASVQVLENSGHNMFADEPGHFTEAIKLWAESIEQVSKPELKKWSD
;
A
#
# COMPACT_ATOMS: atom_id res chain seq x y z
N MET A 1 -3.88 38.01 -49.17
CA MET A 1 -4.24 37.19 -47.98
C MET A 1 -3.14 36.14 -47.78
N LYS A 2 -2.22 36.39 -46.88
CA LYS A 2 -1.10 35.47 -46.53
C LYS A 2 -1.53 34.66 -45.28
N GLN A 3 -1.59 33.33 -45.44
CA GLN A 3 -1.83 32.42 -44.30
C GLN A 3 -0.56 32.32 -43.47
N ILE A 4 -0.69 32.61 -42.18
CA ILE A 4 0.34 32.40 -41.17
C ILE A 4 0.15 30.99 -40.62
N LYS A 5 1.13 30.11 -40.86
CA LYS A 5 1.22 28.79 -40.23
C LYS A 5 1.84 28.97 -38.87
N PHE A 6 1.09 28.64 -37.83
CA PHE A 6 1.63 28.49 -36.48
C PHE A 6 2.34 27.13 -36.38
N PHE A 7 3.66 27.17 -36.14
CA PHE A 7 4.41 26.01 -35.70
C PHE A 7 4.35 25.95 -34.15
N THR A 8 3.66 24.96 -33.67
CA THR A 8 3.72 24.62 -32.24
C THR A 8 5.00 23.81 -32.01
N VAL A 9 5.99 24.41 -31.38
CA VAL A 9 7.18 23.72 -30.89
C VAL A 9 6.83 23.13 -29.55
N SER A 10 6.57 21.83 -29.51
CA SER A 10 6.49 21.08 -28.25
C SER A 10 7.92 20.90 -27.71
N ILE A 11 8.25 21.67 -26.70
CA ILE A 11 9.48 21.46 -25.92
C ILE A 11 9.18 20.25 -25.01
N ILE A 12 9.62 19.08 -25.43
CA ILE A 12 9.77 17.94 -24.54
C ILE A 12 11.01 18.22 -23.71
N ALA A 13 10.81 18.68 -22.48
CA ALA A 13 11.89 18.71 -21.50
C ALA A 13 12.25 17.27 -21.14
N ILE A 14 13.24 16.72 -21.80
CA ILE A 14 13.91 15.49 -21.36
C ILE A 14 14.72 15.89 -20.13
N LEU A 15 14.16 15.64 -18.95
CA LEU A 15 14.92 15.61 -17.71
C LEU A 15 15.89 14.42 -17.80
N THR A 16 17.08 14.67 -18.29
CA THR A 16 18.20 13.73 -18.12
C THR A 16 18.59 13.76 -16.65
N LEU A 17 17.99 12.88 -15.86
CA LEU A 17 18.51 12.51 -14.57
C LEU A 17 19.90 11.90 -14.80
N SER A 18 20.94 12.69 -14.56
CA SER A 18 22.31 12.22 -14.48
C SER A 18 22.42 11.33 -13.24
N SER A 19 22.04 10.06 -13.38
CA SER A 19 22.31 9.06 -12.36
C SER A 19 23.81 8.81 -12.33
N CYS A 20 24.44 8.94 -11.17
CA CYS A 20 25.77 8.38 -10.94
C CYS A 20 25.77 6.92 -11.38
N GLY A 21 26.39 6.67 -12.46
CA GLY A 21 26.98 5.55 -13.17
C GLY A 21 26.71 4.09 -12.78
N HIS A 22 25.51 3.70 -12.30
CA HIS A 22 25.16 2.27 -12.24
C HIS A 22 23.95 2.03 -13.14
N THR A 23 24.22 1.77 -14.41
CA THR A 23 23.20 1.25 -15.33
C THR A 23 22.91 -0.18 -14.95
N ILE A 24 21.66 -0.48 -14.56
CA ILE A 24 21.17 -1.86 -14.50
C ILE A 24 21.32 -2.43 -15.93
N PRO A 25 22.13 -3.44 -16.15
CA PRO A 25 22.33 -3.97 -17.48
C PRO A 25 21.00 -4.47 -18.05
N ALA A 26 20.73 -4.15 -19.31
CA ALA A 26 19.57 -4.68 -19.98
C ALA A 26 19.62 -6.21 -19.95
N ARG A 27 18.51 -6.86 -19.60
CA ARG A 27 18.42 -8.33 -19.50
C ARG A 27 18.96 -9.04 -20.74
N GLU A 28 18.75 -8.47 -21.92
CA GLU A 28 19.19 -9.02 -23.21
C GLU A 28 20.71 -9.11 -23.35
N SER A 29 21.47 -8.25 -22.68
CA SER A 29 22.95 -8.29 -22.73
C SER A 29 23.59 -9.29 -21.75
N ILE A 30 22.80 -9.85 -20.84
CA ILE A 30 23.26 -10.78 -19.79
C ILE A 30 22.86 -12.22 -20.13
N LEU A 31 21.83 -12.42 -20.96
CA LEU A 31 21.23 -13.73 -21.23
C LEU A 31 22.18 -14.76 -21.87
N ASP A 32 23.20 -14.31 -22.59
CA ASP A 32 24.10 -15.21 -23.31
C ASP A 32 25.07 -16.03 -22.43
N ASN A 33 25.19 -15.66 -21.13
CA ASN A 33 26.07 -16.30 -20.15
C ASN A 33 25.37 -16.79 -18.89
N ILE A 34 24.04 -16.76 -18.84
CA ILE A 34 23.26 -17.16 -17.65
C ILE A 34 23.14 -18.67 -17.63
N THR A 35 23.79 -19.31 -16.68
CA THR A 35 23.74 -20.76 -16.46
C THR A 35 22.91 -21.15 -15.23
N THR A 36 22.71 -20.21 -14.31
CA THR A 36 21.95 -20.43 -13.06
C THR A 36 20.97 -19.31 -12.79
N LEU A 37 20.01 -19.53 -11.91
CA LEU A 37 19.13 -18.45 -11.45
C LEU A 37 19.93 -17.33 -10.78
N GLU A 38 20.98 -17.69 -10.05
CA GLU A 38 21.86 -16.75 -9.35
C GLU A 38 22.51 -15.75 -10.32
N ASP A 39 22.94 -16.22 -11.51
CA ASP A 39 23.53 -15.37 -12.56
C ASP A 39 22.50 -14.41 -13.19
N SER A 40 21.21 -14.73 -13.09
CA SER A 40 20.13 -13.92 -13.65
C SER A 40 19.59 -12.85 -12.69
N LEU A 41 20.07 -12.79 -11.44
CA LEU A 41 19.54 -11.90 -10.43
C LEU A 41 19.94 -10.44 -10.68
N TYR A 42 18.96 -9.56 -10.53
CA TYR A 42 19.21 -8.14 -10.42
C TYR A 42 19.61 -7.82 -8.98
N LEU A 43 20.91 -7.75 -8.73
CA LEU A 43 21.46 -7.44 -7.41
C LEU A 43 21.63 -5.94 -7.19
N ASP A 44 21.85 -5.17 -8.27
CA ASP A 44 21.92 -3.71 -8.24
C ASP A 44 20.51 -3.13 -8.35
N LEU A 45 19.83 -3.02 -7.23
CA LEU A 45 18.53 -2.38 -7.19
C LEU A 45 18.65 -0.86 -7.30
N PRO A 46 17.66 -0.18 -7.88
CA PRO A 46 17.60 1.27 -7.81
C PRO A 46 17.71 1.73 -6.36
N GLN A 47 18.72 2.54 -6.08
CA GLN A 47 18.95 3.10 -4.76
C GLN A 47 18.33 4.49 -4.66
N SER A 48 18.33 5.06 -3.46
CA SER A 48 18.00 6.46 -3.24
C SER A 48 18.89 7.39 -4.11
N PRO A 49 18.36 8.53 -4.60
CA PRO A 49 17.04 9.06 -4.25
C PRO A 49 15.91 8.35 -5.01
N ARG A 50 14.94 7.89 -4.28
CA ARG A 50 13.67 7.44 -4.84
C ARG A 50 12.81 8.67 -5.14
N LEU A 51 11.72 8.55 -5.90
CA LEU A 51 10.84 9.68 -6.16
C LEU A 51 10.31 10.30 -4.86
N CYS A 52 9.97 9.49 -3.87
CA CYS A 52 9.55 9.93 -2.54
C CYS A 52 10.67 10.68 -1.77
N ASP A 53 11.93 10.26 -1.90
CA ASP A 53 13.06 10.90 -1.22
C ASP A 53 13.31 12.32 -1.74
N ALA A 54 12.91 12.60 -3.00
CA ALA A 54 13.04 13.91 -3.62
C ALA A 54 11.88 14.87 -3.30
N MET A 55 10.83 14.40 -2.62
CA MET A 55 9.68 15.22 -2.28
C MET A 55 9.96 16.10 -1.05
N ASP A 56 9.49 17.36 -1.10
CA ASP A 56 9.57 18.28 0.04
C ASP A 56 8.39 18.03 1.00
N ILE A 57 8.52 17.00 1.82
CA ILE A 57 7.52 16.56 2.78
C ILE A 57 8.11 16.67 4.18
N GLU A 58 7.31 17.01 5.18
CA GLU A 58 7.74 16.98 6.57
C GLU A 58 8.06 15.54 7.01
N LYS A 59 9.31 15.29 7.40
CA LYS A 59 9.85 13.99 7.81
C LYS A 59 10.19 14.01 9.30
N ARG A 60 9.74 13.01 10.05
CA ARG A 60 10.03 12.92 11.49
C ARG A 60 10.04 11.50 11.99
N PHE A 61 10.75 11.29 13.11
CA PHE A 61 10.59 10.11 13.94
C PHE A 61 9.66 10.45 15.09
N VAL A 62 8.59 9.67 15.25
CA VAL A 62 7.60 9.83 16.30
C VAL A 62 7.86 8.80 17.39
N ASP A 63 8.15 9.28 18.61
CA ASP A 63 8.34 8.42 19.78
C ASP A 63 6.97 7.94 20.27
N ILE A 64 6.80 6.61 20.34
CA ILE A 64 5.60 5.94 20.84
C ILE A 64 5.83 5.23 22.19
N GLY A 65 6.94 5.59 22.85
CA GLY A 65 7.33 5.14 24.19
C GLY A 65 8.36 4.01 24.17
N ASP A 66 8.10 2.93 23.46
CA ASP A 66 8.96 1.73 23.37
C ASP A 66 9.56 1.53 21.97
N SER A 67 9.28 2.43 21.03
CA SER A 67 9.81 2.45 19.66
C SER A 67 9.67 3.85 19.07
N LYS A 68 10.39 4.11 17.98
CA LYS A 68 10.20 5.30 17.15
C LYS A 68 9.73 4.88 15.77
N LEU A 69 8.59 5.45 15.36
CA LEU A 69 8.06 5.23 14.02
C LEU A 69 8.46 6.38 13.12
N TYR A 70 8.94 6.04 11.93
CA TYR A 70 9.19 7.03 10.90
C TYR A 70 7.86 7.46 10.28
N CYS A 71 7.70 8.77 10.12
CA CYS A 71 6.49 9.35 9.56
C CYS A 71 6.83 10.48 8.58
N GLU A 72 6.01 10.59 7.55
CA GLU A 72 5.96 11.75 6.67
C GLU A 72 4.57 12.37 6.75
N ILE A 73 4.49 13.71 6.73
CA ILE A 73 3.21 14.41 6.80
C ILE A 73 3.15 15.42 5.67
N GLU A 74 2.09 15.34 4.88
CA GLU A 74 1.88 16.15 3.69
C GLU A 74 0.50 16.80 3.71
N GLY A 75 0.43 18.08 3.37
CA GLY A 75 -0.82 18.82 3.31
C GLY A 75 -1.41 19.21 4.67
N SER A 76 -2.67 19.59 4.64
CA SER A 76 -3.46 20.01 5.81
C SER A 76 -4.93 19.71 5.60
N GLY A 77 -5.71 19.66 6.69
CA GLY A 77 -7.14 19.34 6.65
C GLY A 77 -7.46 18.11 7.49
N THR A 78 -8.44 17.32 7.07
CA THR A 78 -8.84 16.10 7.78
C THR A 78 -7.67 15.10 7.79
N PRO A 79 -7.22 14.65 8.98
CA PRO A 79 -6.12 13.68 9.06
C PRO A 79 -6.49 12.34 8.40
N LEU A 80 -5.60 11.84 7.56
CA LEU A 80 -5.72 10.57 6.86
C LEU A 80 -4.41 9.80 7.01
N VAL A 81 -4.43 8.68 7.75
CA VAL A 81 -3.25 7.82 7.91
C VAL A 81 -3.28 6.69 6.89
N LEU A 82 -2.12 6.45 6.27
CA LEU A 82 -1.91 5.40 5.28
C LEU A 82 -1.13 4.24 5.92
N ILE A 83 -1.74 3.06 5.93
CA ILE A 83 -1.18 1.84 6.52
C ILE A 83 -0.71 0.94 5.38
N ASN A 84 0.59 0.76 5.26
CA ASN A 84 1.20 -0.06 4.21
C ASN A 84 0.92 -1.56 4.39
N GLY A 85 1.00 -2.27 3.29
CA GLY A 85 0.77 -3.72 3.20
C GLY A 85 1.98 -4.56 3.61
N GLY A 86 2.11 -5.67 2.96
CA GLY A 86 3.13 -6.69 3.16
C GLY A 86 2.55 -7.96 3.80
N PRO A 87 2.82 -8.28 5.08
CA PRO A 87 3.52 -7.46 6.11
C PRO A 87 4.96 -7.16 5.77
N GLY A 88 5.46 -6.02 6.26
CA GLY A 88 6.86 -5.63 6.10
C GLY A 88 7.14 -4.59 5.00
N ASP A 89 6.12 -4.12 4.29
CA ASP A 89 6.25 -2.99 3.36
C ASP A 89 6.55 -1.68 4.10
N SER A 90 6.83 -0.61 3.36
CA SER A 90 7.09 0.71 3.91
C SER A 90 6.23 1.78 3.25
N HIS A 91 6.26 2.99 3.80
CA HIS A 91 5.55 4.16 3.27
C HIS A 91 5.86 4.44 1.79
N HIS A 92 7.02 4.03 1.30
CA HIS A 92 7.46 4.25 -0.08
C HIS A 92 6.49 3.73 -1.14
N ILE A 93 5.69 2.71 -0.83
CA ILE A 93 4.72 2.14 -1.77
C ILE A 93 3.68 3.17 -2.24
N PHE A 94 3.37 4.15 -1.39
CA PHE A 94 2.36 5.15 -1.65
C PHE A 94 2.86 6.35 -2.46
N HIS A 95 4.17 6.57 -2.51
CA HIS A 95 4.78 7.70 -3.20
C HIS A 95 5.13 7.41 -4.66
N PRO A 96 4.96 8.42 -5.52
CA PRO A 96 4.39 9.74 -5.30
C PRO A 96 2.85 9.78 -5.48
N TRP A 97 2.21 8.61 -5.58
CA TRP A 97 0.86 8.43 -6.10
C TRP A 97 -0.22 9.13 -5.29
N LEU A 98 -0.06 9.19 -3.97
CA LEU A 98 -1.08 9.70 -3.06
C LEU A 98 -0.88 11.16 -2.63
N SER A 99 0.16 11.84 -3.11
CA SER A 99 0.41 13.25 -2.80
C SER A 99 -0.72 14.19 -3.25
N GLU A 100 -1.52 13.79 -4.24
CA GLU A 100 -2.70 14.54 -4.67
C GLU A 100 -3.77 14.67 -3.56
N LEU A 101 -3.81 13.73 -2.61
CA LEU A 101 -4.69 13.79 -1.45
C LEU A 101 -4.33 14.93 -0.51
N SER A 102 -3.08 15.38 -0.48
CA SER A 102 -2.62 16.48 0.39
C SER A 102 -3.31 17.82 0.13
N LYS A 103 -3.99 17.95 -1.01
CA LYS A 103 -4.80 19.14 -1.32
C LYS A 103 -6.05 19.28 -0.48
N GLY A 104 -6.51 18.22 0.20
CA GLY A 104 -7.72 18.24 1.03
C GLY A 104 -7.56 17.53 2.38
N PHE A 105 -6.47 16.79 2.54
CA PHE A 105 -6.18 16.00 3.74
C PHE A 105 -4.81 16.36 4.32
N GLN A 106 -4.66 16.17 5.62
CA GLN A 106 -3.35 15.98 6.22
C GLN A 106 -3.01 14.49 6.07
N VAL A 107 -2.24 14.16 5.04
CA VAL A 107 -1.85 12.78 4.73
C VAL A 107 -0.66 12.38 5.61
N ILE A 108 -0.81 11.28 6.31
CA ILE A 108 0.19 10.75 7.23
C ILE A 108 0.63 9.38 6.71
N TYR A 109 1.84 9.32 6.23
CA TYR A 109 2.53 8.10 5.87
C TYR A 109 3.37 7.65 7.06
N TYR A 110 3.44 6.37 7.35
CA TYR A 110 4.32 5.87 8.40
C TYR A 110 4.83 4.48 8.09
N ASP A 111 5.96 4.15 8.65
CA ASP A 111 6.50 2.80 8.65
C ASP A 111 6.09 2.09 9.93
N GLN A 112 5.53 0.88 9.81
CA GLN A 112 5.21 0.04 10.95
C GLN A 112 6.49 -0.33 11.71
N ARG A 113 6.38 -0.71 12.97
CA ARG A 113 7.50 -1.17 13.79
C ARG A 113 8.35 -2.22 13.04
N GLY A 114 9.65 -2.01 12.95
CA GLY A 114 10.58 -2.91 12.29
C GLY A 114 10.52 -2.89 10.76
N CYS A 115 9.74 -1.98 10.16
CA CYS A 115 9.62 -1.80 8.72
C CYS A 115 10.25 -0.48 8.28
N GLY A 116 10.70 -0.41 7.04
CA GLY A 116 11.22 0.80 6.42
C GLY A 116 12.29 1.49 7.25
N LEU A 117 12.02 2.73 7.66
CA LEU A 117 12.93 3.57 8.46
C LEU A 117 12.59 3.57 9.96
N SER A 118 11.53 2.87 10.39
CA SER A 118 11.17 2.75 11.80
C SER A 118 12.15 1.87 12.57
N ASP A 119 12.22 2.10 13.90
CA ASP A 119 13.07 1.33 14.77
C ASP A 119 12.79 -0.17 14.69
N TYR A 120 13.86 -0.95 14.62
CA TYR A 120 13.83 -2.40 14.73
C TYR A 120 14.54 -2.84 16.00
N THR A 121 13.84 -3.57 16.83
CA THR A 121 14.41 -4.21 18.03
C THR A 121 14.18 -5.71 17.93
N PRO A 122 15.24 -6.56 17.89
CA PRO A 122 15.07 -8.00 17.90
C PRO A 122 14.29 -8.49 19.12
N GLY A 123 13.32 -9.37 18.93
CA GLY A 123 12.55 -9.97 20.00
C GLY A 123 11.05 -9.97 19.82
N PRO A 124 10.26 -10.19 20.87
CA PRO A 124 8.80 -10.13 20.82
C PRO A 124 8.30 -8.71 20.57
N GLY A 125 7.08 -8.56 20.11
CA GLY A 125 6.44 -7.25 19.88
C GLY A 125 6.08 -6.99 18.42
N TYR A 126 6.08 -8.02 17.59
CA TYR A 126 5.69 -7.97 16.19
C TYR A 126 4.43 -8.79 15.93
N SER A 127 3.44 -8.62 16.79
CA SER A 127 2.12 -9.22 16.62
C SER A 127 1.19 -8.27 15.87
N PHE A 128 0.12 -8.80 15.32
CA PHE A 128 -0.94 -8.02 14.69
C PHE A 128 -1.60 -7.05 15.70
N GLU A 129 -1.79 -7.51 16.93
CA GLU A 129 -2.26 -6.69 18.05
C GLU A 129 -1.30 -5.52 18.35
N GLN A 130 0.01 -5.79 18.41
CA GLN A 130 1.00 -4.76 18.70
C GLN A 130 1.01 -3.68 17.61
N ALA A 131 0.85 -4.05 16.35
CA ALA A 131 0.80 -3.09 15.25
C ALA A 131 -0.41 -2.13 15.37
N VAL A 132 -1.55 -2.63 15.85
CA VAL A 132 -2.74 -1.82 16.13
C VAL A 132 -2.51 -0.90 17.33
N GLU A 133 -1.87 -1.38 18.40
CA GLU A 133 -1.50 -0.54 19.56
C GLU A 133 -0.49 0.55 19.18
N ASP A 134 0.47 0.22 18.32
CA ASP A 134 1.45 1.19 17.83
C ASP A 134 0.79 2.29 17.03
N LEU A 135 -0.21 1.96 16.22
CA LEU A 135 -1.00 2.93 15.45
C LEU A 135 -1.78 3.87 16.38
N GLU A 136 -2.36 3.38 17.47
CA GLU A 136 -3.02 4.22 18.47
C GLU A 136 -2.03 5.13 19.22
N LYS A 137 -0.87 4.60 19.63
CA LYS A 137 0.20 5.40 20.24
C LYS A 137 0.70 6.48 19.26
N LEU A 138 0.81 6.17 17.96
CA LEU A 138 1.16 7.14 16.92
C LEU A 138 0.15 8.28 16.87
N ARG A 139 -1.16 7.97 16.81
CA ARG A 139 -2.23 8.97 16.83
C ARG A 139 -2.12 9.91 18.02
N ILE A 140 -1.94 9.33 19.22
CA ILE A 140 -1.80 10.09 20.47
C ILE A 140 -0.58 11.00 20.42
N SER A 141 0.58 10.48 19.98
CA SER A 141 1.83 11.23 19.89
C SER A 141 1.76 12.37 18.88
N LEU A 142 0.99 12.19 17.79
CA LEU A 142 0.70 13.23 16.81
C LEU A 142 -0.38 14.22 17.26
N LYS A 143 -1.00 13.98 18.44
CA LYS A 143 -2.11 14.80 18.99
C LYS A 143 -3.33 14.90 18.07
N ILE A 144 -3.62 13.83 17.35
CA ILE A 144 -4.78 13.72 16.47
C ILE A 144 -5.95 13.16 17.29
N ASP A 145 -7.09 13.85 17.31
CA ASP A 145 -8.29 13.37 17.99
C ASP A 145 -8.94 12.23 17.20
N LYS A 146 -9.21 12.47 15.93
CA LYS A 146 -9.80 11.49 15.00
C LYS A 146 -9.16 11.61 13.63
N TRP A 147 -9.11 10.49 12.92
CA TRP A 147 -8.58 10.40 11.56
C TRP A 147 -9.37 9.44 10.68
N ILE A 148 -9.16 9.54 9.38
CA ILE A 148 -9.51 8.50 8.43
C ILE A 148 -8.35 7.50 8.43
N VAL A 149 -8.65 6.21 8.52
CA VAL A 149 -7.65 5.15 8.43
C VAL A 149 -7.75 4.47 7.05
N ALA A 150 -6.68 4.51 6.28
CA ALA A 150 -6.63 3.94 4.94
C ALA A 150 -5.56 2.83 4.89
N GLY A 151 -5.97 1.59 4.72
CA GLY A 151 -5.06 0.45 4.75
C GLY A 151 -5.02 -0.31 3.43
N HIS A 152 -3.79 -0.56 2.94
CA HIS A 152 -3.53 -1.34 1.74
C HIS A 152 -3.20 -2.80 2.09
N SER A 153 -3.82 -3.75 1.41
CA SER A 153 -3.48 -5.18 1.54
C SER A 153 -3.52 -5.66 3.00
N PHE A 154 -2.40 -6.13 3.56
CA PHE A 154 -2.24 -6.45 4.98
C PHE A 154 -2.57 -5.24 5.88
N GLY A 155 -2.15 -4.04 5.50
CA GLY A 155 -2.49 -2.81 6.21
C GLY A 155 -4.00 -2.54 6.27
N GLY A 156 -4.77 -3.04 5.30
CA GLY A 156 -6.22 -3.03 5.34
C GLY A 156 -6.79 -3.91 6.45
N GLY A 157 -6.14 -5.04 6.75
CA GLY A 157 -6.47 -5.85 7.92
C GLY A 157 -6.21 -5.10 9.22
N LEU A 158 -5.08 -4.39 9.32
CA LEU A 158 -4.78 -3.52 10.47
C LEU A 158 -5.79 -2.40 10.63
N ALA A 159 -6.19 -1.74 9.52
CA ALA A 159 -7.21 -0.70 9.52
C ALA A 159 -8.55 -1.23 10.06
N GLN A 160 -8.97 -2.42 9.65
CA GLN A 160 -10.17 -3.08 10.12
C GLN A 160 -10.11 -3.37 11.63
N TYR A 161 -9.01 -3.94 12.11
CA TYR A 161 -8.87 -4.22 13.54
C TYR A 161 -8.80 -2.94 14.37
N TYR A 162 -8.04 -1.95 13.93
CA TYR A 162 -7.98 -0.65 14.57
C TYR A 162 -9.37 0.00 14.68
N THR A 163 -10.13 -0.02 13.60
CA THR A 163 -11.48 0.56 13.55
C THR A 163 -12.44 -0.10 14.55
N ILE A 164 -12.38 -1.44 14.70
CA ILE A 164 -13.19 -2.15 15.69
C ILE A 164 -12.74 -1.84 17.12
N LYS A 165 -11.44 -1.75 17.34
CA LYS A 165 -10.87 -1.53 18.67
C LYS A 165 -11.02 -0.08 19.15
N TYR A 166 -10.91 0.87 18.24
CA TYR A 166 -10.91 2.31 18.54
C TYR A 166 -11.92 3.11 17.68
N PRO A 167 -13.19 2.69 17.57
CA PRO A 167 -14.17 3.31 16.66
C PRO A 167 -14.39 4.80 16.96
N GLN A 168 -14.22 5.21 18.21
CA GLN A 168 -14.37 6.61 18.64
C GLN A 168 -13.31 7.55 18.06
N HIS A 169 -12.19 7.02 17.56
CA HIS A 169 -11.07 7.78 16.96
C HIS A 169 -11.03 7.67 15.44
N VAL A 170 -11.99 6.98 14.83
CA VAL A 170 -12.07 6.79 13.38
C VAL A 170 -13.22 7.60 12.79
N LEU A 171 -12.92 8.53 11.88
CA LEU A 171 -13.90 9.28 11.09
C LEU A 171 -14.49 8.40 9.99
N GLY A 172 -13.68 7.52 9.44
CA GLY A 172 -14.03 6.57 8.42
C GLY A 172 -12.83 5.68 8.07
N GLN A 173 -13.08 4.55 7.41
CA GLN A 173 -12.00 3.66 6.98
C GLN A 173 -12.02 3.45 5.47
N VAL A 174 -10.83 3.34 4.87
CA VAL A 174 -10.63 3.03 3.45
C VAL A 174 -9.86 1.72 3.33
N LEU A 175 -10.44 0.72 2.70
CA LEU A 175 -9.87 -0.60 2.51
C LEU A 175 -9.41 -0.75 1.07
N ILE A 176 -8.10 -0.79 0.85
CA ILE A 176 -7.46 -0.73 -0.47
C ILE A 176 -6.89 -2.11 -0.80
N GLY A 177 -7.52 -2.87 -1.69
CA GLY A 177 -7.09 -4.24 -2.00
C GLY A 177 -6.92 -5.10 -0.74
N SER A 178 -7.73 -4.83 0.27
CA SER A 178 -7.53 -5.24 1.66
C SER A 178 -7.62 -6.74 1.87
N VAL A 179 -6.81 -7.24 2.82
CA VAL A 179 -7.07 -8.54 3.44
C VAL A 179 -8.45 -8.47 4.12
N PRO A 180 -9.33 -9.42 3.87
CA PRO A 180 -10.60 -9.50 4.58
C PRO A 180 -10.41 -10.14 5.96
N MET A 181 -10.84 -9.46 7.01
CA MET A 181 -10.71 -9.92 8.39
C MET A 181 -12.01 -10.54 8.93
N MET A 182 -12.75 -11.26 8.07
CA MET A 182 -14.04 -11.87 8.43
C MET A 182 -13.89 -13.34 8.76
N ASP A 183 -13.84 -14.20 7.76
CA ASP A 183 -13.63 -15.62 7.91
C ASP A 183 -12.48 -16.06 7.00
N ILE A 184 -11.35 -16.32 7.63
CA ILE A 184 -10.12 -16.60 6.88
C ILE A 184 -10.17 -17.95 6.15
N GLU A 185 -10.95 -18.90 6.63
CA GLU A 185 -11.13 -20.20 5.97
C GLU A 185 -11.90 -20.03 4.65
N GLU A 186 -12.96 -19.19 4.66
CA GLU A 186 -13.71 -18.83 3.46
C GLU A 186 -12.81 -18.14 2.44
N PHE A 187 -11.87 -17.32 2.91
CA PHE A 187 -10.93 -16.60 2.06
C PHE A 187 -9.74 -17.42 1.58
N ARG A 188 -9.20 -18.31 2.40
CA ARG A 188 -8.16 -19.25 1.96
C ARG A 188 -8.66 -20.18 0.86
N ALA A 189 -9.90 -20.62 0.97
CA ALA A 189 -10.59 -21.36 -0.10
C ALA A 189 -10.79 -20.50 -1.36
N GLY A 190 -10.68 -19.20 -1.25
CA GLY A 190 -10.93 -18.19 -2.26
C GLY A 190 -9.72 -17.54 -2.91
N ARG A 191 -8.50 -17.88 -2.49
CA ARG A 191 -7.30 -17.38 -3.16
C ARG A 191 -7.33 -17.77 -4.62
N ALA A 192 -7.10 -16.79 -5.45
CA ALA A 192 -6.95 -17.01 -6.88
C ALA A 192 -5.85 -18.04 -7.11
N GLN A 193 -6.24 -19.13 -7.78
CA GLN A 193 -5.33 -20.24 -8.07
C GLN A 193 -4.24 -19.81 -9.04
N GLU A 194 -3.05 -20.26 -8.76
CA GLU A 194 -1.84 -20.41 -9.58
C GLU A 194 -1.81 -19.69 -10.93
N TYR A 195 -1.35 -18.42 -10.89
CA TYR A 195 -1.10 -17.63 -12.09
C TYR A 195 0.30 -17.89 -12.67
N TYR A 196 1.08 -18.71 -12.00
CA TYR A 196 2.46 -19.01 -12.36
C TYR A 196 2.53 -20.30 -13.16
N SER A 197 3.38 -20.31 -14.18
CA SER A 197 3.83 -21.58 -14.75
C SER A 197 4.63 -22.37 -13.69
N GLU A 198 4.82 -23.66 -13.93
CA GLU A 198 5.64 -24.51 -13.06
C GLU A 198 7.06 -23.92 -12.92
N GLU A 199 7.67 -23.51 -14.04
CA GLU A 199 8.99 -22.88 -14.09
C GLU A 199 9.04 -21.57 -13.27
N GLU A 200 8.03 -20.71 -13.37
CA GLU A 200 7.95 -19.47 -12.59
C GLU A 200 7.79 -19.77 -11.09
N SER A 201 6.96 -20.75 -10.76
CA SER A 201 6.75 -21.18 -9.37
C SER A 201 8.03 -21.71 -8.73
N GLU A 202 8.80 -22.52 -9.47
CA GLU A 202 10.10 -23.03 -9.04
C GLU A 202 11.10 -21.90 -8.82
N LYS A 203 11.23 -20.96 -9.76
CA LYS A 203 12.09 -19.79 -9.63
C LYS A 203 11.73 -18.92 -8.43
N ILE A 204 10.44 -18.66 -8.22
CA ILE A 204 9.97 -17.87 -7.08
C ILE A 204 10.25 -18.59 -5.76
N ALA A 205 10.08 -19.91 -5.70
CA ALA A 205 10.40 -20.71 -4.51
C ALA A 205 11.91 -20.69 -4.22
N GLU A 206 12.76 -20.80 -5.23
CA GLU A 206 14.20 -20.71 -5.10
C GLU A 206 14.65 -19.32 -4.61
N LEU A 207 14.13 -18.25 -5.21
CA LEU A 207 14.37 -16.86 -4.76
C LEU A 207 14.00 -16.67 -3.29
N ARG A 208 12.86 -17.23 -2.87
CA ARG A 208 12.43 -17.18 -1.47
C ARG A 208 13.39 -17.92 -0.55
N ALA A 209 13.85 -19.11 -0.96
CA ALA A 209 14.83 -19.88 -0.21
C ALA A 209 16.16 -19.12 -0.06
N MET A 210 16.60 -18.41 -1.09
CA MET A 210 17.80 -17.55 -1.05
C MET A 210 17.63 -16.40 -0.06
N ALA A 211 16.48 -15.76 -0.03
CA ALA A 211 16.17 -14.68 0.93
C ALA A 211 16.15 -15.20 2.37
N ILE A 212 15.50 -16.33 2.63
CA ILE A 212 15.48 -17.00 3.93
C ILE A 212 16.90 -17.35 4.38
N ALA A 213 17.74 -17.85 3.46
CA ALA A 213 19.14 -18.16 3.70
C ALA A 213 20.05 -16.91 3.79
N ARG A 214 19.48 -15.70 3.66
CA ARG A 214 20.20 -14.42 3.65
C ARG A 214 21.28 -14.30 2.58
N LYS A 215 21.16 -15.03 1.48
CA LYS A 215 22.03 -14.89 0.31
C LYS A 215 21.69 -13.62 -0.50
N ILE A 216 20.43 -13.24 -0.50
CA ILE A 216 19.93 -12.00 -1.06
C ILE A 216 19.08 -11.26 -0.01
N SER A 217 18.94 -9.95 -0.15
CA SER A 217 18.04 -9.16 0.70
C SER A 217 16.57 -9.42 0.34
N MET A 218 15.66 -9.06 1.22
CA MET A 218 14.23 -9.18 0.92
C MET A 218 13.83 -8.25 -0.23
N ALA A 219 14.42 -7.06 -0.31
CA ALA A 219 14.20 -6.15 -1.44
C ALA A 219 14.63 -6.77 -2.77
N GLN A 220 15.81 -7.41 -2.80
CA GLN A 220 16.28 -8.16 -3.98
C GLN A 220 15.33 -9.32 -4.32
N TYR A 221 14.86 -10.06 -3.32
CA TYR A 221 13.88 -11.13 -3.52
C TYR A 221 12.60 -10.61 -4.19
N LEU A 222 12.00 -9.55 -3.67
CA LEU A 222 10.74 -9.02 -4.21
C LEU A 222 10.90 -8.52 -5.64
N PHE A 223 11.95 -7.76 -5.90
CA PHE A 223 12.22 -7.25 -7.24
C PHE A 223 12.42 -8.39 -8.24
N ASN A 224 13.28 -9.37 -7.90
CA ASN A 224 13.52 -10.50 -8.77
C ASN A 224 12.30 -11.42 -8.91
N LYS A 225 11.52 -11.61 -7.84
CA LYS A 225 10.24 -12.31 -7.88
C LYS A 225 9.29 -11.66 -8.88
N ASP A 226 9.10 -10.36 -8.81
CA ASP A 226 8.19 -9.64 -9.70
C ASP A 226 8.62 -9.73 -11.17
N ILE A 227 9.92 -9.58 -11.47
CA ILE A 227 10.45 -9.76 -12.81
C ILE A 227 10.26 -11.19 -13.35
N ASN A 228 10.36 -12.21 -12.47
CA ASN A 228 10.18 -13.62 -12.82
C ASN A 228 8.72 -14.10 -12.73
N GLY A 229 7.76 -13.23 -12.90
CA GLY A 229 6.35 -13.56 -13.00
C GLY A 229 5.49 -13.15 -11.82
N GLY A 230 6.07 -12.69 -10.71
CA GLY A 230 5.35 -12.30 -9.51
C GLY A 230 4.28 -11.24 -9.74
N TRP A 231 4.51 -10.34 -10.70
CA TRP A 231 3.54 -9.34 -11.12
C TRP A 231 2.20 -9.93 -11.62
N LYS A 232 2.19 -11.19 -12.09
CA LYS A 232 0.97 -11.87 -12.58
C LYS A 232 -0.10 -12.04 -11.50
N ARG A 233 0.26 -11.91 -10.23
CA ARG A 233 -0.72 -11.89 -9.14
C ARG A 233 -1.56 -10.61 -9.11
N GLY A 234 -1.46 -9.78 -10.13
CA GLY A 234 -2.26 -8.58 -10.26
C GLY A 234 -1.72 -7.39 -9.48
N SER A 235 -0.42 -7.38 -9.15
CA SER A 235 0.19 -6.21 -8.49
C SER A 235 0.00 -4.93 -9.28
N PHE A 236 0.05 -5.03 -10.63
CA PHE A 236 -0.20 -3.90 -11.52
C PHE A 236 -1.04 -4.34 -12.73
N TYR A 237 -1.92 -3.48 -13.20
CA TYR A 237 -2.70 -3.70 -14.41
C TYR A 237 -1.80 -3.74 -15.66
N LYS A 238 -0.86 -2.80 -15.74
CA LYS A 238 0.18 -2.75 -16.77
C LYS A 238 1.54 -2.62 -16.10
N PRO A 239 2.19 -3.75 -15.76
CA PRO A 239 3.48 -3.69 -15.11
C PRO A 239 4.51 -3.12 -16.07
N THR A 240 5.24 -2.12 -15.61
CA THR A 240 6.46 -1.64 -16.25
C THR A 240 7.64 -1.93 -15.33
N ARG A 241 8.85 -1.98 -15.93
CA ARG A 241 10.07 -2.20 -15.16
C ARG A 241 10.25 -1.13 -14.08
N GLU A 242 9.91 0.12 -14.41
CA GLU A 242 10.00 1.26 -13.50
C GLU A 242 9.05 1.10 -12.31
N ARG A 243 7.80 0.67 -12.55
CA ARG A 243 6.82 0.42 -11.49
C ARG A 243 7.25 -0.73 -10.59
N MET A 244 7.72 -1.84 -11.19
CA MET A 244 8.21 -2.98 -10.43
C MET A 244 9.45 -2.62 -9.61
N ALA A 245 10.36 -1.80 -10.16
CA ALA A 245 11.55 -1.33 -9.46
C ALA A 245 11.18 -0.47 -8.24
N GLN A 246 10.22 0.44 -8.37
CA GLN A 246 9.74 1.26 -7.26
C GLN A 246 9.08 0.42 -6.17
N ASN A 247 8.32 -0.60 -6.55
CA ASN A 247 7.66 -1.51 -5.62
C ASN A 247 8.65 -2.42 -4.87
N GLY A 248 9.79 -2.73 -5.45
CA GLY A 248 10.80 -3.65 -4.88
C GLY A 248 11.79 -3.03 -3.90
N LEU A 249 11.65 -1.75 -3.56
CA LEU A 249 12.62 -1.02 -2.72
C LEU A 249 12.28 -1.06 -1.22
N TYR A 250 11.93 -2.24 -0.72
CA TYR A 250 11.53 -2.43 0.67
C TYR A 250 12.68 -2.94 1.53
N ASP A 251 12.70 -2.52 2.78
CA ASP A 251 13.53 -3.11 3.81
C ASP A 251 12.66 -3.96 4.73
N PHE A 252 12.63 -5.25 4.47
CA PHE A 252 11.78 -6.21 5.14
C PHE A 252 12.50 -6.82 6.33
N VAL A 253 12.42 -6.20 7.47
CA VAL A 253 12.93 -6.83 8.68
C VAL A 253 11.81 -7.59 9.40
N ALA A 254 10.60 -7.09 9.36
CA ALA A 254 9.49 -7.56 10.18
C ALA A 254 8.57 -8.62 9.52
N ASP A 255 8.68 -8.87 8.21
CA ASP A 255 7.78 -9.81 7.52
C ASP A 255 7.63 -11.19 8.22
N PRO A 256 8.71 -11.90 8.58
CA PRO A 256 8.57 -13.19 9.25
C PRO A 256 7.91 -13.13 10.62
N LEU A 257 7.90 -11.94 11.24
CA LEU A 257 7.43 -11.74 12.61
C LEU A 257 5.94 -11.47 12.65
N TYR A 258 5.40 -10.82 11.60
CA TYR A 258 3.96 -10.53 11.49
C TYR A 258 3.13 -11.64 10.83
N THR A 259 3.76 -12.58 10.11
CA THR A 259 3.04 -13.56 9.28
C THR A 259 2.32 -14.65 10.05
N SER A 260 2.56 -14.80 11.35
CA SER A 260 2.08 -15.98 12.08
C SER A 260 0.74 -15.82 12.77
N ASP A 261 0.33 -14.61 13.16
CA ASP A 261 -0.81 -14.44 14.05
C ASP A 261 -2.05 -13.75 13.45
N TRP A 262 -1.92 -12.94 12.38
CA TRP A 262 -3.07 -12.23 11.82
C TRP A 262 -4.16 -13.16 11.29
N ALA A 263 -3.80 -14.35 10.88
CA ALA A 263 -4.69 -15.35 10.31
C ALA A 263 -5.68 -15.97 11.32
N VAL A 264 -5.47 -15.74 12.62
CA VAL A 264 -6.39 -16.25 13.65
C VAL A 264 -7.51 -15.26 13.99
N TYR A 265 -7.41 -14.02 13.51
CA TYR A 265 -8.41 -12.99 13.79
C TYR A 265 -9.59 -13.11 12.84
N SER A 266 -10.82 -13.09 13.39
CA SER A 266 -12.08 -12.98 12.65
C SER A 266 -12.96 -11.96 13.37
N PHE A 267 -13.38 -10.92 12.65
CA PHE A 267 -14.17 -9.82 13.20
C PHE A 267 -15.55 -9.73 12.59
N LYS A 268 -16.07 -10.83 12.02
CA LYS A 268 -17.31 -10.90 11.27
C LYS A 268 -18.48 -10.21 11.99
N ASP A 269 -18.73 -10.59 13.25
CA ASP A 269 -19.86 -10.04 14.02
C ASP A 269 -19.59 -8.57 14.42
N ALA A 270 -18.35 -8.25 14.78
CA ALA A 270 -17.97 -6.89 15.17
C ALA A 270 -18.14 -5.90 14.01
N PHE A 271 -17.93 -6.29 12.75
CA PHE A 271 -18.15 -5.42 11.61
C PHE A 271 -19.62 -5.09 11.40
N LEU A 272 -20.53 -6.04 11.65
CA LEU A 272 -21.98 -5.81 11.52
C LEU A 272 -22.50 -4.75 12.49
N GLU A 273 -21.82 -4.59 13.62
CA GLU A 273 -22.16 -3.61 14.67
C GLU A 273 -21.34 -2.31 14.55
N CYS A 274 -20.32 -2.28 13.68
CA CYS A 274 -19.42 -1.13 13.54
C CYS A 274 -20.12 0.03 12.80
N PRO A 275 -20.29 1.21 13.43
CA PRO A 275 -20.97 2.34 12.81
C PRO A 275 -20.10 3.13 11.84
N VAL A 276 -18.79 2.82 11.77
CA VAL A 276 -17.82 3.62 11.03
C VAL A 276 -18.04 3.47 9.53
N PRO A 277 -18.21 4.60 8.78
CA PRO A 277 -18.31 4.55 7.34
C PRO A 277 -17.07 3.92 6.71
N THR A 278 -17.28 3.06 5.71
CA THR A 278 -16.21 2.31 5.07
C THR A 278 -16.24 2.50 3.55
N LEU A 279 -15.08 2.80 2.95
CA LEU A 279 -14.88 2.72 1.52
C LEU A 279 -14.04 1.48 1.20
N ILE A 280 -14.56 0.59 0.36
CA ILE A 280 -13.84 -0.58 -0.16
C ILE A 280 -13.42 -0.25 -1.59
N LEU A 281 -12.11 -0.14 -1.81
CA LEU A 281 -11.50 0.07 -3.11
C LEU A 281 -10.83 -1.21 -3.59
N GLU A 282 -11.17 -1.64 -4.80
CA GLU A 282 -10.63 -2.86 -5.39
C GLU A 282 -10.23 -2.61 -6.84
N GLY A 283 -9.11 -3.20 -7.26
CA GLY A 283 -8.72 -3.23 -8.67
C GLY A 283 -9.38 -4.41 -9.39
N LYS A 284 -9.97 -4.18 -10.56
CA LYS A 284 -10.62 -5.22 -11.36
C LYS A 284 -9.70 -6.40 -11.69
N TYR A 285 -8.42 -6.12 -11.82
CA TYR A 285 -7.38 -7.10 -12.14
C TYR A 285 -6.53 -7.49 -10.91
N ASP A 286 -7.03 -7.21 -9.69
CA ASP A 286 -6.42 -7.75 -8.48
C ASP A 286 -6.70 -9.26 -8.39
N LEU A 287 -5.68 -10.04 -8.68
CA LEU A 287 -5.78 -11.49 -8.71
C LEU A 287 -5.30 -12.15 -7.39
N ILE A 288 -4.94 -11.36 -6.38
CA ILE A 288 -4.57 -11.89 -5.06
C ILE A 288 -5.78 -12.54 -4.40
N TRP A 289 -6.97 -12.00 -4.68
CA TRP A 289 -8.24 -12.46 -4.13
C TRP A 289 -9.22 -12.82 -5.24
N LYS A 290 -10.32 -13.52 -4.88
CA LYS A 290 -11.42 -13.76 -5.81
C LYS A 290 -12.14 -12.46 -6.17
N ALA A 291 -12.71 -12.43 -7.37
CA ALA A 291 -13.43 -11.26 -7.89
C ALA A 291 -14.68 -10.87 -7.07
N ASP A 292 -15.23 -11.78 -6.29
CA ASP A 292 -16.40 -11.55 -5.42
C ASP A 292 -16.02 -11.00 -4.02
N LYS A 293 -14.71 -10.89 -3.71
CA LYS A 293 -14.23 -10.39 -2.42
C LYS A 293 -14.86 -9.04 -2.02
N PRO A 294 -14.91 -8.01 -2.87
CA PRO A 294 -15.48 -6.71 -2.48
C PRO A 294 -16.94 -6.82 -2.05
N ALA A 295 -17.74 -7.62 -2.76
CA ALA A 295 -19.14 -7.85 -2.43
C ALA A 295 -19.29 -8.62 -1.11
N LEU A 296 -18.42 -9.60 -0.86
CA LEU A 296 -18.41 -10.34 0.39
C LEU A 296 -17.99 -9.46 1.57
N MET A 297 -16.97 -8.61 1.40
CA MET A 297 -16.61 -7.63 2.42
C MET A 297 -17.76 -6.66 2.74
N ALA A 298 -18.43 -6.13 1.71
CA ALA A 298 -19.56 -5.22 1.89
C ALA A 298 -20.72 -5.87 2.66
N LYS A 299 -20.90 -7.17 2.54
CA LYS A 299 -21.95 -7.89 3.31
C LYS A 299 -21.75 -7.79 4.82
N TYR A 300 -20.51 -7.70 5.28
CA TYR A 300 -20.18 -7.59 6.71
C TYR A 300 -19.90 -6.14 7.15
N HIS A 301 -19.78 -5.21 6.22
CA HIS A 301 -19.62 -3.78 6.50
C HIS A 301 -20.89 -3.03 6.08
N PRO A 302 -21.91 -2.94 6.93
CA PRO A 302 -23.23 -2.41 6.55
C PRO A 302 -23.20 -0.95 6.09
N ASN A 303 -22.19 -0.18 6.49
CA ASN A 303 -21.96 1.20 6.11
C ASN A 303 -20.89 1.34 5.01
N ALA A 304 -20.66 0.29 4.22
CA ALA A 304 -19.65 0.33 3.17
C ALA A 304 -20.20 0.83 1.84
N SER A 305 -19.36 1.64 1.18
CA SER A 305 -19.41 1.88 -0.27
C SER A 305 -18.34 1.05 -0.95
N VAL A 306 -18.64 0.45 -2.08
CA VAL A 306 -17.69 -0.34 -2.87
C VAL A 306 -17.43 0.36 -4.19
N GLN A 307 -16.16 0.51 -4.53
CA GLN A 307 -15.75 1.00 -5.84
C GLN A 307 -14.65 0.10 -6.43
N VAL A 308 -14.87 -0.32 -7.66
CA VAL A 308 -13.91 -1.12 -8.45
C VAL A 308 -13.26 -0.20 -9.49
N LEU A 309 -11.94 -0.18 -9.53
CA LEU A 309 -11.17 0.55 -10.53
C LEU A 309 -10.93 -0.38 -11.73
N GLU A 310 -11.40 0.07 -12.90
CA GLU A 310 -11.54 -0.77 -14.10
C GLU A 310 -10.22 -1.16 -14.76
N ASN A 311 -9.15 -0.36 -14.56
CA ASN A 311 -7.83 -0.59 -15.17
C ASN A 311 -6.74 -0.76 -14.09
N SER A 312 -7.08 -1.32 -12.96
CA SER A 312 -6.18 -1.46 -11.82
C SER A 312 -6.03 -2.91 -11.37
N GLY A 313 -4.82 -3.24 -10.93
CA GLY A 313 -4.50 -4.43 -10.15
C GLY A 313 -4.51 -4.12 -8.64
N HIS A 314 -3.67 -4.84 -7.89
CA HIS A 314 -3.58 -4.70 -6.43
C HIS A 314 -3.10 -3.32 -5.97
N ASN A 315 -2.18 -2.70 -6.72
CA ASN A 315 -1.63 -1.37 -6.44
C ASN A 315 -2.38 -0.29 -7.24
N MET A 316 -3.68 -0.21 -7.05
CA MET A 316 -4.59 0.66 -7.82
C MET A 316 -4.23 2.15 -7.73
N PHE A 317 -3.63 2.58 -6.64
CA PHE A 317 -3.15 3.95 -6.48
C PHE A 317 -2.01 4.30 -7.46
N ALA A 318 -1.26 3.31 -7.93
CA ALA A 318 -0.22 3.49 -8.94
C ALA A 318 -0.75 3.27 -10.38
N ASP A 319 -1.76 2.44 -10.54
CA ASP A 319 -2.37 2.16 -11.85
C ASP A 319 -3.29 3.28 -12.34
N GLU A 320 -4.16 3.77 -11.47
CA GLU A 320 -5.15 4.82 -11.77
C GLU A 320 -5.14 5.90 -10.66
N PRO A 321 -4.02 6.62 -10.43
CA PRO A 321 -3.88 7.54 -9.30
C PRO A 321 -4.96 8.63 -9.26
N GLY A 322 -5.40 9.12 -10.43
CA GLY A 322 -6.45 10.12 -10.52
C GLY A 322 -7.82 9.61 -10.04
N HIS A 323 -8.26 8.47 -10.57
CA HIS A 323 -9.53 7.87 -10.16
C HIS A 323 -9.51 7.40 -8.72
N PHE A 324 -8.36 6.87 -8.28
CA PHE A 324 -8.17 6.43 -6.91
C PHE A 324 -8.31 7.57 -5.90
N THR A 325 -7.62 8.68 -6.13
CA THR A 325 -7.65 9.84 -5.23
C THR A 325 -9.01 10.53 -5.26
N GLU A 326 -9.66 10.61 -6.41
CA GLU A 326 -11.01 11.15 -6.57
C GLU A 326 -12.04 10.32 -5.79
N ALA A 327 -11.95 8.99 -5.84
CA ALA A 327 -12.84 8.10 -5.10
C ALA A 327 -12.79 8.39 -3.59
N ILE A 328 -11.59 8.56 -3.03
CA ILE A 328 -11.41 8.88 -1.61
C ILE A 328 -11.99 10.26 -1.29
N LYS A 329 -11.73 11.27 -2.12
CA LYS A 329 -12.22 12.65 -1.93
C LYS A 329 -13.75 12.69 -1.90
N LEU A 330 -14.40 12.15 -2.93
CA LEU A 330 -15.85 12.13 -3.04
C LEU A 330 -16.51 11.37 -1.89
N TRP A 331 -15.94 10.24 -1.50
CA TRP A 331 -16.44 9.48 -0.36
C TRP A 331 -16.27 10.25 0.95
N ALA A 332 -15.14 10.87 1.21
CA ALA A 332 -14.89 11.65 2.42
C ALA A 332 -15.84 12.84 2.52
N GLU A 333 -16.10 13.56 1.43
CA GLU A 333 -17.10 14.61 1.36
C GLU A 333 -18.50 14.11 1.72
N SER A 334 -18.86 12.91 1.25
CA SER A 334 -20.18 12.31 1.53
C SER A 334 -20.40 12.02 3.02
N ILE A 335 -19.38 11.51 3.71
CA ILE A 335 -19.50 11.20 5.14
C ILE A 335 -19.47 12.46 6.01
N GLU A 336 -18.77 13.52 5.60
CA GLU A 336 -18.80 14.81 6.29
C GLU A 336 -20.17 15.49 6.21
N GLN A 337 -20.85 15.39 5.07
CA GLN A 337 -22.19 15.96 4.88
C GLN A 337 -23.23 15.26 5.78
N VAL A 338 -23.13 13.94 5.91
CA VAL A 338 -24.03 13.16 6.79
C VAL A 338 -23.78 13.48 8.26
N SER A 339 -22.55 13.82 8.64
CA SER A 339 -22.17 14.13 10.02
C SER A 339 -22.55 15.54 10.47
N LYS A 340 -22.89 16.44 9.55
CA LYS A 340 -23.38 17.79 9.88
C LYS A 340 -24.85 17.70 10.22
N PRO A 341 -25.32 18.11 11.46
CA PRO A 341 -26.74 18.13 11.75
C PRO A 341 -27.41 19.08 10.77
N GLU A 342 -28.51 18.65 10.16
CA GLU A 342 -29.39 19.55 9.41
C GLU A 342 -29.76 20.74 10.32
N LEU A 343 -29.21 21.90 10.02
CA LEU A 343 -29.68 23.13 10.60
C LEU A 343 -31.15 23.29 10.15
N LYS A 344 -32.09 22.80 10.97
CA LYS A 344 -33.52 23.11 10.80
C LYS A 344 -33.62 24.61 10.73
N LYS A 345 -33.84 25.15 9.52
CA LYS A 345 -34.29 26.52 9.36
C LYS A 345 -35.64 26.60 10.06
N TRP A 346 -35.65 27.12 11.25
CA TRP A 346 -36.86 27.59 11.87
C TRP A 346 -37.30 28.79 11.02
N SER A 347 -38.29 28.59 10.17
CA SER A 347 -39.01 29.71 9.54
C SER A 347 -39.88 30.32 10.62
N ASP A 348 -39.63 31.59 10.94
CA ASP A 348 -40.49 32.45 11.74
C ASP A 348 -41.87 32.59 11.12
#